data_21a24ff8f71545f99da31d753f856b70
#
_entry.id   21a24ff8f71545f99da31d753f856b70
#
_cell.length_a   1.000
_cell.length_b   1.000
_cell.length_c   1.000
_cell.angle_alpha   90.00
_cell.angle_beta   90.00
_cell.angle_gamma   90.00
#
_symmetry.space_group_name_H-M   'P 1'
#
loop_
_entity.id
_entity.type
_entity.pdbx_description
1 polymer ?
#
loop_
_entity_poly.entity_id
_entity_poly.type
_entity_poly.pdbx_seq_one_letter_code
_entity_poly.pdbx_strand_id
1 'polypeptide(L)'
;VLGRSPDEAKARGLKMLDRVGLMAHKDKYPGQLSGGQQQRVAIARALSMDPVVMLFDEPTSALDPEMVGEVLDVMVSLAKEGMTMMVVTHEMGFARKVANRVIFIDVGGNILEDCTKDEFFGNPEARQPRTKDFLNKILQH
;
A
#
# COMPACT_ATOMS: atom_id res chain seq x y z
N VAL A 1 -4.61 10.32 22.44
CA VAL A 1 -5.40 11.00 21.42
C VAL A 1 -6.82 10.47 21.35
N LEU A 2 -7.04 9.15 21.46
CA LEU A 2 -8.38 8.54 21.44
C LEU A 2 -8.95 8.24 22.84
N GLY A 3 -8.47 8.91 23.88
CA GLY A 3 -8.93 8.72 25.26
C GLY A 3 -8.55 7.38 25.90
N ARG A 4 -7.64 6.62 25.27
CA ARG A 4 -7.13 5.36 25.83
C ARG A 4 -6.17 5.61 26.98
N SER A 5 -6.15 4.71 27.97
CA SER A 5 -5.14 4.72 29.03
C SER A 5 -3.73 4.49 28.45
N PRO A 6 -2.64 4.91 29.16
CA PRO A 6 -1.28 4.65 28.72
C PRO A 6 -0.98 3.16 28.47
N ASP A 7 -1.49 2.28 29.30
CA ASP A 7 -1.29 0.82 29.18
C ASP A 7 -2.03 0.26 27.95
N GLU A 8 -3.26 0.68 27.71
CA GLU A 8 -4.02 0.32 26.51
C GLU A 8 -3.35 0.83 25.23
N ALA A 9 -2.87 2.07 25.24
CA ALA A 9 -2.17 2.66 24.11
C ALA A 9 -0.86 1.90 23.80
N LYS A 10 -0.10 1.52 24.84
CA LYS A 10 1.13 0.73 24.69
C LYS A 10 0.85 -0.65 24.14
N ALA A 11 -0.15 -1.37 24.69
CA ALA A 11 -0.52 -2.69 24.21
C ALA A 11 -0.97 -2.65 22.74
N ARG A 12 -1.73 -1.65 22.36
CA ARG A 12 -2.15 -1.44 20.98
C ARG A 12 -0.99 -1.17 20.04
N GLY A 13 -0.07 -0.28 20.43
CA GLY A 13 1.13 0.02 19.67
C GLY A 13 1.98 -1.21 19.41
N LEU A 14 2.22 -2.03 20.43
CA LEU A 14 2.95 -3.29 20.30
C LEU A 14 2.25 -4.28 19.36
N LYS A 15 0.93 -4.40 19.46
CA LYS A 15 0.13 -5.24 18.56
C LYS A 15 0.28 -4.80 17.10
N MET A 16 0.27 -3.49 16.84
CA MET A 16 0.42 -2.98 15.48
C MET A 16 1.84 -3.15 14.96
N LEU A 17 2.86 -3.01 15.80
CA LEU A 17 4.25 -3.31 15.42
C LEU A 17 4.44 -4.79 15.08
N ASP A 18 3.79 -5.68 15.81
CA ASP A 18 3.79 -7.12 15.49
C ASP A 18 3.14 -7.39 14.12
N ARG A 19 2.00 -6.76 13.83
CA ARG A 19 1.32 -6.88 12.53
C ARG A 19 2.18 -6.48 11.33
N VAL A 20 3.08 -5.54 11.51
CA VAL A 20 3.99 -5.08 10.44
C VAL A 20 5.38 -5.72 10.52
N GLY A 21 5.59 -6.69 11.40
CA GLY A 21 6.83 -7.46 11.54
C GLY A 21 7.98 -6.69 12.20
N LEU A 22 7.68 -5.73 13.08
CA LEU A 22 8.70 -4.86 13.69
C LEU A 22 8.85 -5.01 15.21
N MET A 23 8.36 -6.08 15.82
CA MET A 23 8.50 -6.28 17.27
C MET A 23 9.95 -6.27 17.75
N ALA A 24 10.89 -6.82 16.98
CA ALA A 24 12.32 -6.80 17.31
C ALA A 24 12.92 -5.39 17.34
N HIS A 25 12.23 -4.41 16.79
CA HIS A 25 12.68 -3.03 16.64
C HIS A 25 11.89 -2.03 17.50
N LYS A 26 11.04 -2.51 18.41
CA LYS A 26 10.13 -1.69 19.23
C LYS A 26 10.80 -0.60 20.04
N ASP A 27 12.05 -0.80 20.43
CA ASP A 27 12.83 0.11 21.28
C ASP A 27 13.80 0.99 20.47
N LYS A 28 13.78 0.90 19.14
CA LYS A 28 14.65 1.70 18.27
C LYS A 28 14.03 3.07 17.97
N TYR A 29 14.89 4.06 17.83
CA TYR A 29 14.51 5.37 17.31
C TYR A 29 14.42 5.36 15.78
N PRO A 30 13.62 6.27 15.17
CA PRO A 30 13.44 6.31 13.71
C PRO A 30 14.74 6.34 12.91
N GLY A 31 15.76 7.07 13.36
CA GLY A 31 17.05 7.14 12.70
C GLY A 31 17.85 5.83 12.69
N GLN A 32 17.44 4.84 13.47
CA GLN A 32 18.05 3.50 13.55
C GLN A 32 17.33 2.48 12.66
N LEU A 33 16.30 2.90 11.95
CA LEU A 33 15.47 2.06 11.10
C LEU A 33 15.80 2.30 9.62
N SER A 34 15.71 1.24 8.79
CA SER A 34 15.75 1.36 7.33
C SER A 34 14.54 2.13 6.81
N GLY A 35 14.59 2.61 5.56
CA GLY A 35 13.46 3.28 4.92
C GLY A 35 12.20 2.40 4.90
N GLY A 36 12.34 1.13 4.58
CA GLY A 36 11.23 0.17 4.58
C GLY A 36 10.66 -0.08 5.98
N GLN A 37 11.54 -0.16 7.00
CA GLN A 37 11.11 -0.27 8.39
C GLN A 37 10.37 0.99 8.86
N GLN A 38 10.87 2.19 8.52
CA GLN A 38 10.17 3.45 8.82
C GLN A 38 8.79 3.50 8.17
N GLN A 39 8.67 3.05 6.93
CA GLN A 39 7.39 2.99 6.22
C GLN A 39 6.41 2.02 6.91
N ARG A 40 6.89 0.86 7.34
CA ARG A 40 6.06 -0.09 8.11
C ARG A 40 5.64 0.49 9.48
N VAL A 41 6.49 1.26 10.15
CA VAL A 41 6.09 2.01 11.37
C VAL A 41 4.98 3.01 11.06
N ALA A 42 5.06 3.73 9.96
CA ALA A 42 4.01 4.67 9.54
C ALA A 42 2.66 3.94 9.32
N ILE A 43 2.69 2.76 8.71
CA ILE A 43 1.49 1.91 8.56
C ILE A 43 0.95 1.47 9.93
N ALA A 44 1.81 0.99 10.82
CA ALA A 44 1.42 0.58 12.18
C ALA A 44 0.79 1.74 12.96
N ARG A 45 1.35 2.93 12.83
CA ARG A 45 0.80 4.16 13.44
C ARG A 45 -0.60 4.47 12.92
N ALA A 46 -0.81 4.39 11.61
CA ALA A 46 -2.13 4.60 11.02
C ALA A 46 -3.13 3.54 11.49
N LEU A 47 -2.74 2.27 11.52
CA LEU A 47 -3.57 1.15 12.02
C LEU A 47 -3.96 1.31 13.49
N SER A 48 -3.12 1.96 14.30
CA SER A 48 -3.40 2.19 15.73
C SER A 48 -4.61 3.09 15.97
N MET A 49 -5.04 3.84 14.96
CA MET A 49 -6.22 4.71 14.99
C MET A 49 -7.53 3.97 14.70
N ASP A 50 -7.52 2.67 14.45
CA ASP A 50 -8.68 1.87 14.01
C ASP A 50 -9.38 2.47 12.77
N PRO A 51 -8.67 2.69 11.67
CA PRO A 51 -9.22 3.35 10.51
C PRO A 51 -10.28 2.49 9.82
N VAL A 52 -11.32 3.14 9.29
CA VAL A 52 -12.30 2.51 8.39
C VAL A 52 -11.71 2.38 6.99
N VAL A 53 -10.90 3.34 6.57
CA VAL A 53 -10.21 3.39 5.27
C VAL A 53 -8.76 3.79 5.49
N MET A 54 -7.85 3.15 4.77
CA MET A 54 -6.44 3.55 4.70
C MET A 54 -6.13 4.14 3.32
N LEU A 55 -5.44 5.27 3.32
CA LEU A 55 -4.98 5.94 2.10
C LEU A 55 -3.46 5.81 2.00
N PHE A 56 -2.98 5.33 0.85
CA PHE A 56 -1.57 5.21 0.55
C PHE A 56 -1.25 6.01 -0.70
N ASP A 57 -0.31 6.93 -0.57
CA ASP A 57 0.18 7.74 -1.69
C ASP A 57 1.62 7.34 -2.00
N GLU A 58 1.80 6.53 -3.05
CA GLU A 58 3.10 6.00 -3.49
C GLU A 58 3.98 5.46 -2.35
N PRO A 59 3.52 4.46 -1.57
CA PRO A 59 4.17 4.05 -0.32
C PRO A 59 5.56 3.46 -0.51
N THR A 60 5.96 3.12 -1.73
CA THR A 60 7.26 2.51 -2.05
C THR A 60 8.17 3.37 -2.90
N SER A 61 7.74 4.56 -3.35
CA SER A 61 8.45 5.38 -4.32
C SER A 61 9.82 5.89 -3.85
N ALA A 62 10.00 6.07 -2.55
CA ALA A 62 11.26 6.56 -1.95
C ALA A 62 12.13 5.43 -1.38
N LEU A 63 11.80 4.17 -1.67
CA LEU A 63 12.51 3.01 -1.12
C LEU A 63 13.44 2.37 -2.15
N ASP A 64 14.55 1.81 -1.66
CA ASP A 64 15.39 0.93 -2.45
C ASP A 64 14.60 -0.33 -2.85
N PRO A 65 14.84 -0.90 -4.05
CA PRO A 65 14.09 -2.07 -4.55
C PRO A 65 14.04 -3.26 -3.59
N GLU A 66 15.11 -3.48 -2.82
CA GLU A 66 15.17 -4.56 -1.83
C GLU A 66 14.24 -4.36 -0.62
N MET A 67 13.82 -3.12 -0.35
CA MET A 67 12.92 -2.78 0.75
C MET A 67 11.45 -2.75 0.35
N VAL A 68 11.16 -2.66 -0.95
CA VAL A 68 9.80 -2.54 -1.49
C VAL A 68 8.95 -3.76 -1.13
N GLY A 69 9.52 -4.96 -1.27
CA GLY A 69 8.81 -6.21 -1.03
C GLY A 69 8.19 -6.31 0.36
N GLU A 70 8.94 -5.96 1.40
CA GLU A 70 8.47 -6.04 2.79
C GLU A 70 7.28 -5.11 3.07
N VAL A 71 7.27 -3.92 2.49
CA VAL A 71 6.16 -2.96 2.62
C VAL A 71 4.93 -3.46 1.87
N LEU A 72 5.11 -3.94 0.64
CA LEU A 72 4.01 -4.49 -0.16
C LEU A 72 3.40 -5.75 0.48
N ASP A 73 4.20 -6.60 1.11
CA ASP A 73 3.70 -7.79 1.81
C ASP A 73 2.79 -7.42 2.99
N VAL A 74 3.12 -6.39 3.74
CA VAL A 74 2.24 -5.85 4.79
C VAL A 74 0.93 -5.35 4.17
N MET A 75 0.96 -4.61 3.07
CA MET A 75 -0.23 -4.11 2.40
C MET A 75 -1.09 -5.24 1.82
N VAL A 76 -0.47 -6.29 1.26
CA VAL A 76 -1.18 -7.51 0.82
C VAL A 76 -1.89 -8.19 1.98
N SER A 77 -1.23 -8.29 3.13
CA SER A 77 -1.84 -8.86 4.34
C SER A 77 -3.07 -8.07 4.78
N LEU A 78 -2.98 -6.73 4.80
CA LEU A 78 -4.12 -5.86 5.13
C LEU A 78 -5.28 -6.03 4.15
N ALA A 79 -5.00 -6.14 2.85
CA ALA A 79 -6.02 -6.38 1.83
C ALA A 79 -6.74 -7.72 2.05
N LYS A 80 -5.99 -8.78 2.35
CA LYS A 80 -6.56 -10.11 2.65
C LYS A 80 -7.42 -10.13 3.91
N GLU A 81 -7.13 -9.29 4.88
CA GLU A 81 -7.94 -9.12 6.09
C GLU A 81 -9.22 -8.30 5.85
N GLY A 82 -9.44 -7.78 4.66
CA GLY A 82 -10.62 -7.00 4.30
C GLY A 82 -10.52 -5.50 4.60
N MET A 83 -9.31 -4.96 4.84
CA MET A 83 -9.12 -3.54 5.03
C MET A 83 -9.48 -2.78 3.77
N THR A 84 -10.35 -1.79 3.88
CA THR A 84 -10.64 -0.87 2.76
C THR A 84 -9.46 0.08 2.56
N MET A 85 -8.91 0.07 1.35
CA MET A 85 -7.74 0.88 1.01
C MET A 85 -7.92 1.59 -0.32
N MET A 86 -7.41 2.81 -0.41
CA MET A 86 -7.13 3.50 -1.67
C MET A 86 -5.63 3.67 -1.79
N VAL A 87 -5.06 3.20 -2.89
CA VAL A 87 -3.60 3.14 -3.08
C VAL A 87 -3.23 3.80 -4.40
N VAL A 88 -2.43 4.85 -4.35
CA VAL A 88 -1.73 5.38 -5.52
C VAL A 88 -0.39 4.67 -5.61
N THR A 89 -0.13 4.00 -6.73
CA THR A 89 1.07 3.17 -6.87
C THR A 89 1.50 2.99 -8.32
N HIS A 90 2.79 2.78 -8.53
CA HIS A 90 3.38 2.29 -9.78
C HIS A 90 3.64 0.77 -9.75
N GLU A 91 3.36 0.12 -8.63
CA GLU A 91 3.60 -1.31 -8.42
C GLU A 91 2.47 -2.14 -9.05
N MET A 92 2.57 -2.42 -10.34
CA MET A 92 1.49 -3.11 -11.07
C MET A 92 1.31 -4.57 -10.65
N GLY A 93 2.39 -5.24 -10.25
CA GLY A 93 2.30 -6.58 -9.68
C GLY A 93 1.47 -6.62 -8.40
N PHE A 94 1.64 -5.64 -7.54
CA PHE A 94 0.83 -5.45 -6.34
C PHE A 94 -0.63 -5.15 -6.69
N ALA A 95 -0.88 -4.16 -7.56
CA ALA A 95 -2.23 -3.80 -8.00
C ALA A 95 -2.98 -5.01 -8.59
N ARG A 96 -2.32 -5.78 -9.46
CA ARG A 96 -2.88 -6.99 -10.06
C ARG A 96 -3.24 -8.06 -9.02
N LYS A 97 -2.46 -8.14 -7.94
CA LYS A 97 -2.66 -9.14 -6.87
C LYS A 97 -3.83 -8.80 -5.96
N VAL A 98 -4.01 -7.51 -5.60
CA VAL A 98 -4.91 -7.13 -4.50
C VAL A 98 -6.05 -6.21 -4.87
N ALA A 99 -5.98 -5.46 -5.97
CA ALA A 99 -7.01 -4.52 -6.33
C ALA A 99 -8.34 -5.22 -6.68
N ASN A 100 -9.45 -4.58 -6.33
CA ASN A 100 -10.78 -4.94 -6.81
C ASN A 100 -11.19 -4.02 -7.96
N ARG A 101 -10.81 -2.76 -7.89
CA ARG A 101 -11.10 -1.68 -8.82
C ARG A 101 -9.83 -0.94 -9.17
N VAL A 102 -9.67 -0.56 -10.41
CA VAL A 102 -8.52 0.19 -10.91
C VAL A 102 -9.00 1.49 -11.54
N ILE A 103 -8.37 2.58 -11.13
CA ILE A 103 -8.58 3.90 -11.71
C ILE A 103 -7.26 4.31 -12.35
N PHE A 104 -7.25 4.48 -13.67
CA PHE A 104 -6.07 4.94 -14.38
C PHE A 104 -6.19 6.44 -14.68
N ILE A 105 -5.22 7.19 -14.17
CA ILE A 105 -5.18 8.64 -14.27
C ILE A 105 -4.00 9.03 -15.18
N ASP A 106 -4.26 9.84 -16.18
CA ASP A 106 -3.23 10.36 -17.09
C ASP A 106 -2.75 11.76 -16.68
N VAL A 107 -1.78 12.24 -17.40
CA VAL A 107 -1.24 13.60 -17.25
C VAL A 107 -2.37 14.63 -17.25
N GLY A 108 -2.30 15.56 -16.29
CA GLY A 108 -3.36 16.56 -16.10
C GLY A 108 -4.53 16.11 -15.23
N GLY A 109 -4.47 14.90 -14.63
CA GLY A 109 -5.48 14.44 -13.69
C GLY A 109 -6.74 13.87 -14.34
N ASN A 110 -6.72 13.58 -15.64
CA ASN A 110 -7.86 13.00 -16.35
C ASN A 110 -7.97 11.50 -16.03
N ILE A 111 -9.15 11.08 -15.60
CA ILE A 111 -9.46 9.66 -15.41
C ILE A 111 -9.75 9.07 -16.79
N LEU A 112 -8.89 8.14 -17.23
CA LEU A 112 -9.04 7.43 -18.50
C LEU A 112 -9.79 6.11 -18.33
N GLU A 113 -9.54 5.41 -17.23
CA GLU A 113 -10.21 4.16 -16.91
C GLU A 113 -10.71 4.17 -15.47
N ASP A 114 -11.86 3.58 -15.27
CA ASP A 114 -12.44 3.27 -13.96
C ASP A 114 -13.21 1.96 -14.10
N CYS A 115 -12.55 0.86 -13.79
CA CYS A 115 -13.07 -0.47 -14.06
C CYS A 115 -12.56 -1.51 -13.03
N THR A 116 -13.03 -2.73 -13.13
CA THR A 116 -12.54 -3.83 -12.32
C THR A 116 -11.08 -4.18 -12.68
N LYS A 117 -10.37 -4.79 -11.75
CA LYS A 117 -9.03 -5.30 -12.00
C LYS A 117 -8.98 -6.26 -13.20
N ASP A 118 -9.96 -7.15 -13.31
CA ASP A 118 -9.99 -8.15 -14.37
C ASP A 118 -10.23 -7.52 -15.75
N GLU A 119 -11.04 -6.48 -15.83
CA GLU A 119 -11.22 -5.69 -17.06
C GLU A 119 -9.94 -4.93 -17.42
N PHE A 120 -9.28 -4.32 -16.42
CA PHE A 120 -8.09 -3.51 -16.66
C PHE A 120 -6.91 -4.35 -17.16
N PHE A 121 -6.58 -5.45 -16.47
CA PHE A 121 -5.42 -6.28 -16.77
C PHE A 121 -5.73 -7.44 -17.73
N GLY A 122 -6.96 -7.93 -17.77
CA GLY A 122 -7.35 -9.09 -18.56
C GLY A 122 -7.78 -8.79 -19.98
N ASN A 123 -8.17 -7.55 -20.27
CA ASN A 123 -8.59 -7.12 -21.60
C ASN A 123 -7.96 -5.79 -22.03
N PRO A 124 -6.61 -5.76 -22.24
CA PRO A 124 -5.91 -4.53 -22.63
C PRO A 124 -6.43 -3.95 -23.95
N GLU A 125 -6.89 -4.79 -24.87
CA GLU A 125 -7.35 -4.36 -26.19
C GLU A 125 -8.63 -3.51 -26.14
N ALA A 126 -9.45 -3.70 -25.12
CA ALA A 126 -10.66 -2.91 -24.90
C ALA A 126 -10.43 -1.57 -24.21
N ARG A 127 -9.18 -1.29 -23.82
CA ARG A 127 -8.82 -0.06 -23.10
C ARG A 127 -8.56 1.10 -24.07
N GLN A 128 -8.58 2.33 -23.53
CA GLN A 128 -8.22 3.51 -24.31
C GLN A 128 -6.77 3.43 -24.81
N PRO A 129 -6.41 4.06 -25.94
CA PRO A 129 -5.08 3.94 -26.57
C PRO A 129 -3.93 4.22 -25.59
N ARG A 130 -4.04 5.25 -24.76
CA ARG A 130 -3.02 5.61 -23.76
C ARG A 130 -2.86 4.53 -22.68
N THR A 131 -3.95 3.93 -22.26
CA THR A 131 -3.94 2.81 -21.29
C THR A 131 -3.31 1.55 -21.90
N LYS A 132 -3.59 1.25 -23.16
CA LYS A 132 -2.96 0.15 -23.90
C LYS A 132 -1.45 0.34 -23.98
N ASP A 133 -0.98 1.53 -24.34
CA ASP A 133 0.45 1.83 -24.42
C ASP A 133 1.14 1.65 -23.06
N PHE A 134 0.49 2.07 -21.99
CA PHE A 134 0.97 1.88 -20.63
C PHE A 134 1.06 0.40 -20.26
N LEU A 135 -0.01 -0.37 -20.46
CA LEU A 135 -0.05 -1.79 -20.16
C LEU A 135 0.97 -2.59 -20.96
N ASN A 136 1.13 -2.29 -22.26
CA ASN A 136 2.10 -2.95 -23.09
C ASN A 136 3.55 -2.73 -22.64
N LYS A 137 3.88 -1.54 -22.18
CA LYS A 137 5.21 -1.25 -21.62
C LYS A 137 5.49 -2.04 -20.34
N ILE A 138 4.48 -2.23 -19.51
CA ILE A 138 4.63 -2.96 -18.24
C ILE A 138 4.67 -4.48 -18.45
N LEU A 139 3.90 -5.00 -19.40
CA LEU A 139 3.82 -6.44 -19.67
C LEU A 139 5.05 -6.96 -20.44
N GLN A 140 5.89 -6.08 -21.00
CA GLN A 140 7.15 -6.42 -21.68
C GLN A 140 8.35 -6.52 -20.74
N HIS A 141 8.17 -6.20 -19.48
CA HIS A 141 9.16 -6.30 -18.39
C HIS A 141 8.66 -7.23 -17.28
#